data_b68926bd897189286bc37eeca56d78d4
#
_entry.id   b68926bd897189286bc37eeca56d78d4
#
_cell.length_a   1.000
_cell.length_b   1.000
_cell.length_c   1.000
_cell.angle_alpha   90.00
_cell.angle_beta   90.00
_cell.angle_gamma   90.00
#
_symmetry.space_group_name_H-M   'P 1'
#
loop_
_entity.id
_entity.type
_entity.pdbx_description
1 polymer ?
#
loop_
_entity_poly.entity_id
_entity_poly.type
_entity_poly.pdbx_seq_one_letter_code
_entity_poly.pdbx_strand_id
1 'polypeptide(L)' 'MKNIPLDETTFCLAAAIRGNLNMLKWARANGAPWDVGTCHSAAFRGHLELLQWARSNGCP' A
#
# COMPACT_ATOMS: atom_id res chain seq x y z
N MET A 1 1.91 -14.06 19.66
CA MET A 1 2.28 -13.04 18.68
C MET A 1 1.06 -12.36 18.14
N LYS A 2 1.11 -11.05 18.06
CA LYS A 2 -0.05 -10.30 17.59
C LYS A 2 -0.14 -10.33 16.08
N ASN A 3 -1.35 -10.50 15.59
CA ASN A 3 -1.61 -10.34 14.17
C ASN A 3 -1.55 -8.87 13.79
N ILE A 4 -1.09 -8.59 12.58
CA ILE A 4 -1.15 -7.24 12.06
C ILE A 4 -2.60 -6.97 11.65
N PRO A 5 -3.26 -5.94 12.23
CA PRO A 5 -4.63 -5.66 11.86
C PRO A 5 -4.71 -5.16 10.43
N LEU A 6 -5.56 -5.80 9.62
CA LEU A 6 -5.73 -5.39 8.23
C LEU A 6 -6.60 -4.14 8.09
N ASP A 7 -7.16 -3.66 9.20
CA ASP A 7 -7.96 -2.44 9.21
C ASP A 7 -7.11 -1.18 9.44
N GLU A 8 -5.80 -1.33 9.53
CA GLU A 8 -4.90 -0.18 9.69
C GLU A 8 -4.18 0.11 8.38
N THR A 9 -3.97 1.39 8.12
CA THR A 9 -3.29 1.83 6.90
C THR A 9 -1.82 1.46 6.88
N THR A 10 -1.25 1.09 8.02
CA THR A 10 0.18 0.79 8.12
C THR A 10 0.61 -0.38 7.25
N PHE A 11 -0.28 -1.35 7.02
CA PHE A 11 0.08 -2.50 6.20
C PHE A 11 0.34 -2.08 4.76
N CYS A 12 -0.58 -1.31 4.18
CA CYS A 12 -0.39 -0.81 2.82
C CYS A 12 0.75 0.19 2.75
N LEU A 13 0.94 0.99 3.79
CA LEU A 13 2.05 1.92 3.85
C LEU A 13 3.39 1.18 3.84
N ALA A 14 3.51 0.10 4.62
CA ALA A 14 4.74 -0.69 4.64
C ALA A 14 5.03 -1.28 3.26
N ALA A 15 4.01 -1.78 2.57
CA ALA A 15 4.18 -2.30 1.22
C ALA A 15 4.67 -1.22 0.27
N ALA A 16 4.12 -0.01 0.39
CA ALA A 16 4.51 1.11 -0.47
C ALA A 16 5.95 1.54 -0.19
N ILE A 17 6.34 1.57 1.08
CA ILE A 17 7.71 1.94 1.45
C ILE A 17 8.70 0.95 0.87
N ARG A 18 8.36 -0.33 0.87
CA ARG A 18 9.23 -1.38 0.36
C ARG A 18 9.19 -1.52 -1.16
N GLY A 19 8.19 -0.92 -1.79
CA GLY A 19 7.97 -1.12 -3.22
C GLY A 19 7.47 -2.53 -3.53
N ASN A 20 6.84 -3.18 -2.58
CA ASN A 20 6.38 -4.56 -2.75
C ASN A 20 4.94 -4.56 -3.28
N LEU A 21 4.81 -4.54 -4.60
CA LEU A 21 3.51 -4.47 -5.25
C LEU A 21 2.65 -5.69 -4.94
N ASN A 22 3.23 -6.88 -4.94
CA ASN A 22 2.47 -8.09 -4.65
C ASN A 22 1.87 -8.06 -3.25
N MET A 23 2.63 -7.56 -2.28
CA MET A 23 2.15 -7.41 -0.92
C MET A 23 1.00 -6.40 -0.85
N LEU A 24 1.11 -5.30 -1.59
CA LEU A 24 0.05 -4.30 -1.62
C LEU A 24 -1.23 -4.87 -2.25
N LYS A 25 -1.09 -5.57 -3.35
CA LYS A 25 -2.24 -6.21 -4.01
C LYS A 25 -2.94 -7.19 -3.07
N TRP A 26 -2.15 -8.01 -2.37
CA TRP A 26 -2.70 -8.96 -1.42
C TRP A 26 -3.43 -8.25 -0.29
N ALA A 27 -2.81 -7.21 0.26
CA ALA A 27 -3.41 -6.46 1.35
C ALA A 27 -4.76 -5.87 0.94
N ARG A 28 -4.81 -5.25 -0.24
CA ARG A 28 -6.05 -4.66 -0.72
C ARG A 28 -7.13 -5.73 -0.99
N ALA A 29 -6.72 -6.87 -1.52
CA ALA A 29 -7.65 -7.97 -1.75
C ALA A 29 -8.25 -8.48 -0.44
N ASN A 30 -7.54 -8.34 0.66
CA ASN A 30 -8.00 -8.77 1.97
C ASN A 30 -8.60 -7.64 2.80
N GLY A 31 -8.91 -6.51 2.18
CA GLY A 31 -9.64 -5.45 2.84
C GLY A 31 -8.80 -4.46 3.64
N ALA A 32 -7.48 -4.51 3.53
CA ALA A 32 -6.64 -3.56 4.23
C ALA A 32 -6.86 -2.15 3.69
N PRO A 33 -7.15 -1.17 4.56
CA PRO A 33 -7.35 0.19 4.09
C PRO A 33 -6.04 0.86 3.70
N TRP A 34 -6.14 1.87 2.87
CA TRP A 34 -4.99 2.71 2.55
C TRP A 34 -5.41 4.17 2.56
N ASP A 35 -4.42 5.06 2.57
CA ASP A 35 -4.68 6.49 2.57
C ASP A 35 -3.66 7.19 1.68
N VAL A 36 -3.70 8.52 1.70
CA VAL A 36 -2.80 9.33 0.87
C VAL A 36 -1.33 9.03 1.16
N GLY A 37 -1.00 8.58 2.36
CA GLY A 37 0.38 8.25 2.74
C GLY A 37 0.94 7.09 1.94
N THR A 38 0.09 6.14 1.54
CA THR A 38 0.53 4.99 0.75
C THR A 38 1.09 5.45 -0.59
N CYS A 39 0.32 6.23 -1.35
CA CYS A 39 0.77 6.75 -2.62
C CYS A 39 1.91 7.75 -2.47
N HIS A 40 1.86 8.59 -1.45
CA HIS A 40 2.91 9.56 -1.20
C HIS A 40 4.25 8.88 -0.96
N SER A 41 4.27 7.82 -0.15
CA SER A 41 5.50 7.09 0.12
C SER A 41 6.04 6.39 -1.11
N ALA A 42 5.16 5.80 -1.92
CA ALA A 42 5.57 5.17 -3.15
C ALA A 42 6.21 6.18 -4.10
N ALA A 43 5.61 7.35 -4.24
CA ALA A 43 6.14 8.41 -5.09
C ALA A 43 7.49 8.91 -4.56
N PHE A 44 7.56 9.16 -3.26
CA PHE A 44 8.78 9.69 -2.64
C PHE A 44 9.95 8.73 -2.83
N ARG A 45 9.69 7.44 -2.79
CA ARG A 45 10.74 6.43 -2.91
C ARG A 45 10.97 5.95 -4.32
N GLY A 46 10.22 6.48 -5.29
CA GLY A 46 10.40 6.13 -6.69
C GLY A 46 9.86 4.77 -7.10
N HIS A 47 8.92 4.22 -6.34
CA HIS A 47 8.31 2.95 -6.68
C HIS A 47 7.18 3.17 -7.69
N LEU A 48 7.54 3.43 -8.94
CA LEU A 48 6.60 3.92 -9.94
C LEU A 48 5.57 2.90 -10.36
N GLU A 49 5.96 1.63 -10.47
CA GLU A 49 5.02 0.59 -10.85
C GLU A 49 3.94 0.42 -9.78
N LEU A 50 4.37 0.40 -8.53
CA LEU A 50 3.43 0.30 -7.42
C LEU A 50 2.52 1.54 -7.38
N LEU A 51 3.09 2.71 -7.59
CA LEU A 51 2.32 3.95 -7.61
C LEU A 51 1.27 3.93 -8.71
N GLN A 52 1.64 3.50 -9.90
CA GLN A 52 0.70 3.40 -11.01
C GLN A 52 -0.45 2.47 -10.69
N TRP A 53 -0.14 1.29 -10.15
CA TRP A 53 -1.19 0.35 -9.78
C TRP A 53 -2.10 0.94 -8.71
N ALA A 54 -1.51 1.57 -7.69
CA ALA A 54 -2.28 2.15 -6.59
C ALA A 54 -3.25 3.21 -7.11
N ARG A 55 -2.77 4.11 -7.95
CA ARG A 55 -3.63 5.18 -8.48
C ARG A 55 -4.74 4.62 -9.36
N SER A 56 -4.44 3.60 -10.13
CA SER A 56 -5.45 2.96 -10.97
C SER A 56 -6.53 2.26 -10.15
N ASN A 57 -6.23 1.94 -8.91
CA ASN A 57 -7.15 1.25 -8.01
C ASN A 57 -7.74 2.18 -6.94
N GLY A 58 -7.66 3.47 -7.14
CA GLY A 58 -8.36 4.43 -6.29
C GLY A 58 -7.61 4.89 -5.05
N CYS A 59 -6.31 4.74 -5.00
CA CYS A 59 -5.54 5.26 -3.87
C CYS A 59 -5.64 6.78 -3.84
N PRO A 60 -5.98 7.36 -2.68
CA PRO A 60 -6.12 8.81 -2.55
C PRO A 60 -4.87 9.61 -2.90
#